data_465b1d29f7d6be47ea260802b20c72e2
#
_entry.id   465b1d29f7d6be47ea260802b20c72e2
#
_cell.length_a   1.000
_cell.length_b   1.000
_cell.length_c   1.000
_cell.angle_alpha   90.00
_cell.angle_beta   90.00
_cell.angle_gamma   90.00
#
_symmetry.space_group_name_H-M   'P 1'
#
loop_
_entity.id
_entity.type
_entity.pdbx_description
1 polymer ?
#
loop_
_entity_poly.entity_id
_entity_poly.type
_entity_poly.pdbx_seq_one_letter_code
_entity_poly.pdbx_strand_id
1 'polypeptide(L)'
;MEIGERTKLLEALNKGIVQVTFKKIDTGELRVMPCTLEEKVLDAHGVKITIKMNAESDHFCVWALDKNAFRSFRLTTVTEWESMTKWSAT
;
A
#
# COMPACT_ATOMS: atom_id res chain seq x y z
N MET A 1 0.84 7.53 -12.65
CA MET A 1 -0.51 7.16 -12.16
C MET A 1 -1.36 8.42 -12.06
N GLU A 2 -2.49 8.40 -12.70
CA GLU A 2 -3.40 9.54 -12.69
C GLU A 2 -4.10 9.68 -11.34
N ILE A 3 -4.59 10.89 -11.03
CA ILE A 3 -5.19 11.19 -9.73
C ILE A 3 -6.40 10.28 -9.43
N GLY A 4 -7.21 9.97 -10.46
CA GLY A 4 -8.35 9.07 -10.28
C GLY A 4 -7.94 7.68 -9.83
N GLU A 5 -6.86 7.16 -10.36
CA GLU A 5 -6.34 5.85 -9.98
C GLU A 5 -5.65 5.89 -8.61
N ARG A 6 -4.98 6.99 -8.31
CA ARG A 6 -4.39 7.18 -6.98
C ARG A 6 -5.47 7.16 -5.91
N THR A 7 -6.60 7.80 -6.19
CA THR A 7 -7.75 7.81 -5.28
C THR A 7 -8.29 6.42 -5.06
N LYS A 8 -8.43 5.63 -6.13
CA LYS A 8 -8.89 4.25 -6.02
C LYS A 8 -7.94 3.39 -5.21
N LEU A 9 -6.65 3.56 -5.43
CA LEU A 9 -5.64 2.82 -4.68
C LEU A 9 -5.71 3.17 -3.20
N LEU A 10 -5.79 4.46 -2.89
CA LEU A 10 -5.88 4.92 -1.51
C LEU A 10 -7.13 4.38 -0.82
N GLU A 11 -8.27 4.42 -1.51
CA GLU A 11 -9.52 3.85 -0.97
C GLU A 11 -9.38 2.36 -0.70
N ALA A 12 -8.78 1.62 -1.63
CA ALA A 12 -8.56 0.20 -1.47
C ALA A 12 -7.66 -0.10 -0.28
N LEU A 13 -6.60 0.70 -0.09
CA LEU A 13 -5.70 0.57 1.05
C LEU A 13 -6.43 0.80 2.38
N ASN A 14 -7.33 1.77 2.41
CA ASN A 14 -8.10 2.07 3.63
C ASN A 14 -9.18 1.05 3.93
N LYS A 15 -9.57 0.26 2.93
CA LYS A 15 -10.63 -0.76 3.09
C LYS A 15 -10.09 -2.15 3.38
N GLY A 16 -8.82 -2.39 3.15
CA GLY A 16 -8.25 -3.70 3.34
C GLY A 16 -6.83 -3.81 2.82
N ILE A 17 -6.46 -5.03 2.47
CA ILE A 17 -5.12 -5.33 2.02
C ILE A 17 -5.04 -5.22 0.49
N VAL A 18 -3.98 -4.58 0.02
CA VAL A 18 -3.73 -4.38 -1.41
C VAL A 18 -2.34 -4.92 -1.73
N GLN A 19 -2.25 -5.65 -2.83
CA GLN A 19 -0.97 -6.09 -3.34
C GLN A 19 -0.52 -5.08 -4.39
N VAL A 20 0.59 -4.41 -4.11
CA VAL A 20 1.15 -3.40 -5.00
C VAL A 20 2.42 -3.93 -5.64
N THR A 21 2.51 -3.79 -6.95
CA THR A 21 3.72 -4.14 -7.69
C THR A 21 4.40 -2.86 -8.15
N PHE A 22 5.63 -2.66 -7.76
CA PHE A 22 6.38 -1.47 -8.12
C PHE A 22 7.81 -1.82 -8.50
N LYS A 23 8.45 -0.92 -9.21
CA LYS A 23 9.81 -1.09 -9.68
C LYS A 23 10.76 -0.40 -8.71
N LYS A 24 11.74 -1.14 -8.20
CA LYS A 24 12.77 -0.56 -7.34
C LYS A 24 13.65 0.38 -8.15
N ILE A 25 13.89 1.56 -7.61
CA ILE A 25 14.66 2.58 -8.31
C ILE A 25 16.14 2.20 -8.42
N ASP A 26 16.68 1.59 -7.39
CA ASP A 26 18.10 1.25 -7.32
C ASP A 26 18.49 0.05 -8.18
N THR A 27 17.64 -0.96 -8.27
CA THR A 27 17.95 -2.20 -8.98
C THR A 27 17.15 -2.40 -10.25
N GLY A 28 16.04 -1.70 -10.40
CA GLY A 28 15.13 -1.91 -11.52
C GLY A 28 14.28 -3.17 -11.40
N GLU A 29 14.39 -3.89 -10.30
CA GLU A 29 13.62 -5.11 -10.08
C GLU A 29 12.17 -4.79 -9.70
N LEU A 30 11.24 -5.65 -10.14
CA LEU A 30 9.85 -5.56 -9.72
C LEU A 30 9.71 -6.18 -8.34
N ARG A 31 8.99 -5.48 -7.48
CA ARG A 31 8.68 -5.97 -6.14
C ARG A 31 7.17 -6.01 -5.96
N VAL A 32 6.69 -7.13 -5.44
CA VAL A 32 5.29 -7.31 -5.07
C VAL A 32 5.19 -7.21 -3.56
N MET A 33 4.37 -6.29 -3.08
CA MET A 33 4.27 -6.03 -1.64
C MET A 33 2.82 -6.00 -1.18
N PRO A 34 2.40 -6.91 -0.30
CA PRO A 34 1.10 -6.83 0.34
C PRO A 34 1.14 -5.75 1.41
N CYS A 35 0.22 -4.81 1.36
CA CYS A 35 0.22 -3.67 2.27
C CYS A 35 -1.17 -3.18 2.56
N THR A 36 -1.31 -2.34 3.58
CA THR A 36 -2.60 -1.84 3.99
C THR A 36 -2.48 -0.51 4.73
N LEU A 37 -3.59 0.24 4.74
CA LEU A 37 -3.80 1.39 5.61
C LEU A 37 -5.10 1.21 6.40
N GLU A 38 -5.70 0.02 6.36
CA GLU A 38 -6.95 -0.27 7.03
C GLU A 38 -6.72 -0.35 8.53
N GLU A 39 -7.44 0.49 9.27
CA GLU A 39 -7.25 0.65 10.71
C GLU A 39 -7.39 -0.65 11.49
N LYS A 40 -8.35 -1.48 11.13
CA LYS A 40 -8.56 -2.75 11.83
C LYS A 40 -7.39 -3.69 11.69
N VAL A 41 -6.77 -3.73 10.51
CA VAL A 41 -5.59 -4.56 10.28
C VAL A 41 -4.41 -4.02 11.06
N LEU A 42 -4.24 -2.70 11.06
CA LEU A 42 -3.16 -2.06 11.81
C LEU A 42 -3.31 -2.30 13.32
N ASP A 43 -4.53 -2.19 13.83
CA ASP A 43 -4.81 -2.45 15.25
C ASP A 43 -4.47 -3.89 15.62
N ALA A 44 -4.77 -4.84 14.73
CA ALA A 44 -4.45 -6.24 14.97
C ALA A 44 -2.95 -6.49 15.08
N HIS A 45 -2.15 -5.63 14.45
CA HIS A 45 -0.68 -5.68 14.54
C HIS A 45 -0.11 -4.76 15.62
N GLY A 46 -0.98 -4.12 16.40
CA GLY A 46 -0.54 -3.20 17.45
C GLY A 46 0.04 -1.90 16.91
N VAL A 47 -0.36 -1.50 15.73
CA VAL A 47 0.20 -0.34 15.03
C VAL A 47 -0.87 0.73 14.86
N LYS A 48 -0.50 1.98 15.03
CA LYS A 48 -1.38 3.10 14.73
C LYS A 48 -0.73 3.98 13.69
N ILE A 49 -1.53 4.40 12.70
CA ILE A 49 -1.06 5.32 11.70
C ILE A 49 -1.43 6.74 12.15
N THR A 50 -0.44 7.62 12.16
CA THR A 50 -0.64 9.00 12.57
C THR A 50 -0.63 9.97 11.40
N ILE A 51 -0.29 9.46 10.22
CA ILE A 51 -0.19 10.26 8.99
C ILE A 51 -1.35 9.92 8.08
N LYS A 52 -2.08 10.94 7.63
CA LYS A 52 -3.12 10.75 6.63
C LYS A 52 -2.51 10.83 5.25
N MET A 53 -2.72 9.77 4.47
CA MET A 53 -2.29 9.76 3.08
C MET A 53 -3.22 10.61 2.24
N ASN A 54 -2.65 11.31 1.29
CA ASN A 54 -3.37 12.16 0.35
C ASN A 54 -3.16 11.64 -1.06
N ALA A 55 -4.23 11.51 -1.82
CA ALA A 55 -4.16 11.03 -3.20
C ALA A 55 -3.29 11.90 -4.10
N GLU A 56 -3.04 13.14 -3.71
CA GLU A 56 -2.18 14.05 -4.44
C GLU A 56 -0.69 13.87 -4.12
N SER A 57 -0.37 13.05 -3.12
CA SER A 57 1.02 12.82 -2.74
C SER A 57 1.76 12.02 -3.81
N ASP A 58 3.04 12.27 -3.95
CA ASP A 58 3.90 11.55 -4.90
C ASP A 58 4.21 10.14 -4.44
N HIS A 59 4.06 9.88 -3.17
CA HIS A 59 4.33 8.58 -2.57
C HIS A 59 3.34 8.27 -1.47
N PHE A 60 3.14 6.99 -1.22
CA PHE A 60 2.32 6.51 -0.11
C PHE A 60 3.20 5.76 0.87
N CYS A 61 2.95 5.99 2.16
CA CYS A 61 3.55 5.23 3.23
C CYS A 61 2.50 4.26 3.75
N VAL A 62 2.80 2.98 3.69
CA VAL A 62 1.85 1.92 4.02
C VAL A 62 2.48 0.90 4.95
N TRP A 63 1.64 0.11 5.61
CA TRP A 63 2.11 -1.00 6.42
C TRP A 63 2.33 -2.21 5.51
N ALA A 64 3.58 -2.63 5.35
CA ALA A 64 3.94 -3.79 4.56
C ALA A 64 3.80 -5.05 5.40
N LEU A 65 2.86 -5.90 5.03
CA LEU A 65 2.55 -7.11 5.79
C LEU A 65 3.68 -8.14 5.76
N ASP A 66 4.40 -8.20 4.64
CA ASP A 66 5.51 -9.13 4.49
C ASP A 66 6.75 -8.72 5.28
N LYS A 67 6.86 -7.44 5.63
CA LYS A 67 8.00 -6.90 6.36
C LYS A 67 7.67 -6.55 7.81
N ASN A 68 6.39 -6.54 8.18
CA ASN A 68 5.92 -6.08 9.48
C ASN A 68 6.50 -4.70 9.82
N ALA A 69 6.50 -3.80 8.85
CA ALA A 69 7.05 -2.47 9.01
C ALA A 69 6.43 -1.51 8.01
N PHE A 70 6.48 -0.22 8.31
CA PHE A 70 6.07 0.79 7.35
C PHE A 70 7.06 0.87 6.20
N ARG A 71 6.53 0.96 5.00
CA ARG A 71 7.32 1.14 3.78
C ARG A 71 6.64 2.18 2.92
N SER A 72 7.43 2.95 2.20
CA SER A 72 6.89 3.92 1.26
C SER A 72 7.29 3.53 -0.16
N PHE A 73 6.48 3.91 -1.10
CA PHE A 73 6.77 3.73 -2.51
C PHE A 73 6.29 4.95 -3.29
N ARG A 74 6.99 5.25 -4.37
CA ARG A 74 6.59 6.34 -5.25
C ARG A 74 5.53 5.86 -6.22
N LEU A 75 4.47 6.63 -6.37
CA LEU A 75 3.36 6.26 -7.25
C LEU A 75 3.79 6.11 -8.70
N THR A 76 4.82 6.85 -9.11
CA THR A 76 5.35 6.74 -10.47
C THR A 76 6.03 5.40 -10.75
N THR A 77 6.40 4.65 -9.71
CA THR A 77 7.04 3.34 -9.85
C THR A 77 6.05 2.18 -9.84
N VAL A 78 4.80 2.44 -9.50
CA VAL A 78 3.77 1.40 -9.44
C VAL A 78 3.41 0.96 -10.85
N THR A 79 3.54 -0.33 -11.12
CA THR A 79 3.18 -0.91 -12.42
C THR A 79 1.77 -1.49 -12.41
N GLU A 80 1.34 -2.02 -11.26
CA GLU A 80 -0.01 -2.54 -11.09
C GLU A 80 -0.32 -2.69 -9.61
N TRP A 81 -1.58 -2.83 -9.27
CA TRP A 81 -2.01 -3.12 -7.91
C TRP A 81 -3.34 -3.85 -7.95
N GLU A 82 -3.60 -4.62 -6.91
CA GLU A 82 -4.79 -5.44 -6.82
C GLU A 82 -5.29 -5.46 -5.39
N SER A 83 -6.59 -5.27 -5.22
CA SER A 83 -7.21 -5.38 -3.91
C SER A 83 -7.35 -6.85 -3.54
N MET A 84 -6.86 -7.22 -2.37
CA MET A 84 -6.87 -8.60 -1.90
C MET A 84 -8.02 -8.81 -0.92
N THR A 85 -9.24 -8.73 -1.43
CA THR A 85 -10.44 -8.87 -0.61
C THR A 85 -10.55 -10.22 0.06
N LYS A 86 -9.83 -11.21 -0.44
CA LYS A 86 -9.82 -12.55 0.12
C LYS A 86 -8.52 -12.89 0.84
N TRP A 87 -7.75 -11.87 1.17
CA TRP A 87 -6.61 -12.09 2.04
C TRP A 87 -7.17 -12.56 3.37
N SER A 88 -7.31 -13.85 3.50
CA SER A 88 -7.70 -14.35 4.78
C SER A 88 -6.45 -14.80 5.48
N ALA A 89 -6.26 -14.29 6.63
CA ALA A 89 -5.22 -14.75 7.51
C ALA A 89 -5.54 -16.11 8.11
N THR A 90 -6.53 -16.73 7.57
CA THR A 90 -6.89 -18.08 8.01
C THR A 90 -6.09 -19.10 7.29
#